data_a76461a8f342fb2f16d11082e4e3496f
#
_entry.id   a76461a8f342fb2f16d11082e4e3496f
#
_cell.length_a   1.000
_cell.length_b   1.000
_cell.length_c   1.000
_cell.angle_alpha   90.00
_cell.angle_beta   90.00
_cell.angle_gamma   90.00
#
_symmetry.space_group_name_H-M   'P 1'
#
loop_
_entity.id
_entity.type
_entity.pdbx_description
1 polymer ?
#
loop_
_entity_poly.entity_id
_entity_poly.type
_entity_poly.pdbx_seq_one_letter_code
_entity_poly.pdbx_strand_id
1 'polypeptide(L)'
;MLGWSGAAYHLECRDRWIGWSDQQRRNRLHFLASNSRFLLRVERGDPNLASRVLKMCLERLERDWMKRYGHGLLLVETFVELEAFQGTCYKASNWIELGKTKGFERSGVDFYEAHDKPKRLFVRPLRSDALELIRAESLPEPWASQERSFHPGCTRTVPELRTLFERFQSLSDPRGRKGRRYPMGCLLTIAACAVLAGTQGYEAIADFASHLT
;
A
#
# COMPACT_ATOMS: atom_id res chain seq x y z
N MET A 1 3.54 -20.19 -0.60
CA MET A 1 3.77 -18.88 0.03
C MET A 1 2.62 -17.96 -0.35
N LEU A 2 2.00 -17.30 0.62
CA LEU A 2 0.96 -16.30 0.42
C LEU A 2 1.38 -15.02 1.12
N GLY A 3 1.36 -13.88 0.43
CA GLY A 3 1.80 -12.60 0.95
C GLY A 3 0.71 -11.52 0.79
N TRP A 4 0.63 -10.63 1.79
CA TRP A 4 -0.29 -9.52 1.84
C TRP A 4 0.47 -8.20 1.93
N SER A 5 -0.03 -7.18 1.27
CA SER A 5 0.50 -5.81 1.29
C SER A 5 -0.63 -4.80 1.37
N GLY A 6 -0.31 -3.52 1.51
CA GLY A 6 -1.31 -2.46 1.33
C GLY A 6 -1.94 -2.49 -0.06
N ALA A 7 -3.18 -2.04 -0.16
CA ALA A 7 -3.92 -1.98 -1.42
C ALA A 7 -3.34 -0.94 -2.38
N ALA A 8 -3.59 -1.11 -3.68
CA ALA A 8 -3.21 -0.14 -4.69
C ALA A 8 -3.92 1.20 -4.45
N TYR A 9 -3.18 2.31 -4.60
CA TYR A 9 -3.69 3.65 -4.24
C TYR A 9 -4.92 4.05 -5.04
N HIS A 10 -4.92 3.81 -6.34
CA HIS A 10 -6.03 4.15 -7.23
C HIS A 10 -6.29 3.02 -8.22
N LEU A 11 -7.53 2.54 -8.26
CA LEU A 11 -8.01 1.53 -9.20
C LEU A 11 -9.43 1.87 -9.63
N GLU A 12 -9.58 2.34 -10.85
CA GLU A 12 -10.87 2.86 -11.37
C GLU A 12 -12.02 1.87 -11.20
N CYS A 13 -11.83 0.59 -11.53
CA CYS A 13 -12.88 -0.43 -11.42
C CYS A 13 -13.25 -0.75 -9.97
N ARG A 14 -12.27 -0.80 -9.06
CA ARG A 14 -12.51 -0.98 -7.63
C ARG A 14 -13.20 0.24 -7.03
N ASP A 15 -12.67 1.42 -7.30
CA ASP A 15 -13.14 2.66 -6.70
C ASP A 15 -14.58 2.97 -7.15
N ARG A 16 -14.89 2.70 -8.42
CA ARG A 16 -16.26 2.77 -8.96
C ARG A 16 -17.20 1.74 -8.31
N TRP A 17 -16.73 0.51 -8.12
CA TRP A 17 -17.52 -0.55 -7.48
C TRP A 17 -17.77 -0.27 -6.00
N ILE A 18 -16.75 0.21 -5.26
CA ILE A 18 -16.91 0.66 -3.87
C ILE A 18 -17.85 1.87 -3.83
N GLY A 19 -17.74 2.83 -4.74
CA GLY A 19 -18.58 4.03 -4.79
C GLY A 19 -18.24 5.07 -3.71
N TRP A 20 -17.00 5.05 -3.21
CA TRP A 20 -16.51 6.04 -2.24
C TRP A 20 -16.06 7.33 -2.90
N SER A 21 -16.04 8.42 -2.15
CA SER A 21 -15.43 9.68 -2.58
C SER A 21 -13.89 9.60 -2.52
N ASP A 22 -13.22 10.53 -3.19
CA ASP A 22 -11.76 10.66 -3.11
C ASP A 22 -11.27 10.86 -1.67
N GLN A 23 -12.01 11.60 -0.85
CA GLN A 23 -11.67 11.80 0.54
C GLN A 23 -11.83 10.51 1.35
N GLN A 24 -12.94 9.80 1.18
CA GLN A 24 -13.16 8.49 1.82
C GLN A 24 -12.07 7.50 1.40
N ARG A 25 -11.70 7.44 0.13
CA ARG A 25 -10.61 6.59 -0.35
C ARG A 25 -9.30 6.91 0.35
N ARG A 26 -8.91 8.17 0.44
CA ARG A 26 -7.68 8.59 1.11
C ARG A 26 -7.67 8.20 2.59
N ASN A 27 -8.80 8.39 3.28
CA ASN A 27 -8.92 8.12 4.70
C ASN A 27 -9.03 6.62 5.02
N ARG A 28 -9.60 5.81 4.10
CA ARG A 28 -10.04 4.41 4.35
C ARG A 28 -9.29 3.35 3.54
N LEU A 29 -8.39 3.75 2.62
CA LEU A 29 -7.65 2.80 1.78
C LEU A 29 -6.88 1.76 2.60
N HIS A 30 -6.41 2.12 3.78
CA HIS A 30 -5.70 1.20 4.67
C HIS A 30 -6.59 0.07 5.24
N PHE A 31 -7.93 0.19 5.16
CA PHE A 31 -8.85 -0.90 5.46
C PHE A 31 -8.92 -1.95 4.34
N LEU A 32 -8.13 -1.78 3.29
CA LEU A 32 -7.96 -2.75 2.21
C LEU A 32 -6.56 -3.34 2.24
N ALA A 33 -6.47 -4.67 2.00
CA ALA A 33 -5.20 -5.35 1.79
C ALA A 33 -5.17 -6.02 0.43
N SER A 34 -3.99 -6.05 -0.20
CA SER A 34 -3.76 -6.74 -1.46
C SER A 34 -3.06 -8.07 -1.23
N ASN A 35 -3.61 -9.16 -1.79
CA ASN A 35 -2.88 -10.41 -1.91
C ASN A 35 -1.86 -10.25 -3.04
N SER A 36 -0.65 -9.84 -2.67
CA SER A 36 0.42 -9.50 -3.62
C SER A 36 1.22 -10.70 -4.11
N ARG A 37 1.17 -11.80 -3.39
CA ARG A 37 1.86 -13.05 -3.76
C ARG A 37 1.05 -14.27 -3.36
N PHE A 38 0.86 -15.18 -4.32
CA PHE A 38 0.27 -16.47 -4.06
C PHE A 38 0.99 -17.53 -4.90
N LEU A 39 1.86 -18.29 -4.27
CA LEU A 39 2.64 -19.34 -4.90
C LEU A 39 2.45 -20.64 -4.13
N LEU A 40 1.93 -21.65 -4.79
CA LEU A 40 1.89 -23.03 -4.33
C LEU A 40 2.93 -23.84 -5.09
N ARG A 41 3.84 -24.48 -4.37
CA ARG A 41 4.73 -25.50 -4.92
C ARG A 41 4.08 -26.86 -4.66
N VAL A 42 3.39 -27.38 -5.65
CA VAL A 42 2.68 -28.66 -5.55
C VAL A 42 3.26 -29.60 -6.60
N GLU A 43 3.74 -30.72 -6.16
CA GLU A 43 4.13 -31.84 -7.02
C GLU A 43 2.89 -32.69 -7.32
N ARG A 44 1.97 -32.24 -8.12
CA ARG A 44 0.73 -32.89 -8.56
C ARG A 44 -0.38 -33.09 -7.49
N GLY A 45 -1.52 -32.51 -7.77
CA GLY A 45 -2.79 -33.22 -7.68
C GLY A 45 -3.62 -33.06 -6.43
N ASP A 46 -3.33 -32.17 -5.45
CA ASP A 46 -4.30 -31.89 -4.39
C ASP A 46 -5.43 -31.00 -4.92
N PRO A 47 -6.62 -31.56 -5.19
CA PRO A 47 -7.73 -30.78 -5.69
C PRO A 47 -8.11 -29.69 -4.68
N ASN A 48 -8.38 -28.51 -5.16
CA ASN A 48 -8.81 -27.34 -4.36
C ASN A 48 -7.79 -26.86 -3.31
N LEU A 49 -6.52 -27.30 -3.36
CA LEU A 49 -5.52 -26.87 -2.39
C LEU A 49 -5.38 -25.34 -2.35
N ALA A 50 -5.38 -24.69 -3.50
CA ALA A 50 -5.27 -23.23 -3.60
C ALA A 50 -6.40 -22.52 -2.86
N SER A 51 -7.65 -22.90 -3.10
CA SER A 51 -8.81 -22.29 -2.43
C SER A 51 -8.88 -22.64 -0.94
N ARG A 52 -8.46 -23.84 -0.54
CA ARG A 52 -8.35 -24.21 0.88
C ARG A 52 -7.31 -23.38 1.63
N VAL A 53 -6.11 -23.23 1.07
CA VAL A 53 -5.05 -22.39 1.64
C VAL A 53 -5.50 -20.94 1.73
N LEU A 54 -6.11 -20.42 0.66
CA LEU A 54 -6.63 -19.06 0.63
C LEU A 54 -7.69 -18.84 1.71
N LYS A 55 -8.61 -19.78 1.89
CA LYS A 55 -9.64 -19.74 2.95
C LYS A 55 -9.00 -19.67 4.33
N MET A 56 -8.08 -20.60 4.64
CA MET A 56 -7.38 -20.64 5.94
C MET A 56 -6.61 -19.34 6.22
N CYS A 57 -6.00 -18.74 5.20
CA CYS A 57 -5.32 -17.46 5.35
C CYS A 57 -6.29 -16.31 5.62
N LEU A 58 -7.44 -16.29 4.93
CA LEU A 58 -8.46 -15.26 5.13
C LEU A 58 -9.09 -15.32 6.53
N GLU A 59 -9.31 -16.51 7.09
CA GLU A 59 -9.86 -16.70 8.43
C GLU A 59 -8.95 -16.12 9.54
N ARG A 60 -7.65 -15.99 9.25
CA ARG A 60 -6.67 -15.44 10.19
C ARG A 60 -6.31 -13.98 9.91
N LEU A 61 -6.54 -13.53 8.67
CA LEU A 61 -5.97 -12.31 8.13
C LEU A 61 -6.30 -11.09 8.99
N GLU A 62 -7.56 -10.89 9.36
CA GLU A 62 -8.00 -9.71 10.12
C GLU A 62 -7.30 -9.63 11.48
N ARG A 63 -7.24 -10.76 12.20
CA ARG A 63 -6.57 -10.83 13.51
C ARG A 63 -5.07 -10.57 13.39
N ASP A 64 -4.41 -11.20 12.42
CA ASP A 64 -2.97 -11.10 12.22
C ASP A 64 -2.61 -9.67 11.73
N TRP A 65 -3.49 -9.06 10.93
CA TRP A 65 -3.34 -7.68 10.44
C TRP A 65 -3.52 -6.65 11.56
N MET A 66 -4.56 -6.81 12.37
CA MET A 66 -4.78 -5.97 13.55
C MET A 66 -3.58 -6.02 14.50
N LYS A 67 -3.06 -7.23 14.77
CA LYS A 67 -1.88 -7.40 15.63
C LYS A 67 -0.64 -6.73 15.06
N ARG A 68 -0.48 -6.71 13.74
CA ARG A 68 0.71 -6.19 13.06
C ARG A 68 0.65 -4.69 12.81
N TYR A 69 -0.51 -4.18 12.44
CA TYR A 69 -0.68 -2.81 11.92
C TYR A 69 -1.60 -1.94 12.76
N GLY A 70 -2.28 -2.49 13.76
CA GLY A 70 -3.13 -1.75 14.70
C GLY A 70 -4.48 -1.29 14.14
N HIS A 71 -4.90 -1.82 12.99
CA HIS A 71 -6.21 -1.52 12.40
C HIS A 71 -6.82 -2.76 11.72
N GLY A 72 -8.15 -2.75 11.59
CA GLY A 72 -8.90 -3.81 10.92
C GLY A 72 -8.84 -3.75 9.39
N LEU A 73 -9.43 -4.76 8.76
CA LEU A 73 -9.62 -4.84 7.31
C LEU A 73 -11.10 -5.01 6.97
N LEU A 74 -11.56 -4.30 5.94
CA LEU A 74 -12.92 -4.44 5.39
C LEU A 74 -12.93 -5.24 4.10
N LEU A 75 -11.92 -5.05 3.26
CA LEU A 75 -11.84 -5.65 1.93
C LEU A 75 -10.45 -6.22 1.67
N VAL A 76 -10.39 -7.20 0.78
CA VAL A 76 -9.14 -7.65 0.19
C VAL A 76 -9.22 -7.62 -1.32
N GLU A 77 -8.10 -7.34 -1.98
CA GLU A 77 -7.97 -7.33 -3.43
C GLU A 77 -6.82 -8.22 -3.90
N THR A 78 -6.85 -8.62 -5.16
CA THR A 78 -5.74 -9.31 -5.81
C THR A 78 -5.75 -9.09 -7.32
N PHE A 79 -4.57 -9.19 -7.91
CA PHE A 79 -4.35 -9.06 -9.35
C PHE A 79 -3.93 -10.41 -9.93
N VAL A 80 -4.67 -10.87 -10.92
CA VAL A 80 -4.40 -12.13 -11.62
C VAL A 80 -3.99 -11.84 -13.05
N GLU A 81 -2.83 -12.33 -13.45
CA GLU A 81 -2.33 -12.20 -14.81
C GLU A 81 -3.20 -13.00 -15.79
N LEU A 82 -3.71 -12.31 -16.82
CA LEU A 82 -4.71 -12.85 -17.74
C LEU A 82 -4.21 -14.03 -18.56
N GLU A 83 -2.94 -13.97 -18.99
CA GLU A 83 -2.35 -14.97 -19.87
C GLU A 83 -1.98 -16.25 -19.12
N ALA A 84 -1.58 -16.14 -17.86
CA ALA A 84 -1.07 -17.25 -17.06
C ALA A 84 -2.14 -17.94 -16.22
N PHE A 85 -3.17 -17.19 -15.74
CA PHE A 85 -4.10 -17.71 -14.75
C PHE A 85 -5.55 -17.27 -14.97
N GLN A 86 -6.49 -18.16 -14.71
CA GLN A 86 -7.92 -17.87 -14.79
C GLN A 86 -8.54 -17.33 -13.47
N GLY A 87 -7.79 -17.34 -12.38
CA GLY A 87 -8.28 -16.91 -11.07
C GLY A 87 -9.29 -17.87 -10.41
N THR A 88 -9.31 -19.13 -10.82
CA THR A 88 -10.30 -20.13 -10.36
C THR A 88 -10.34 -20.28 -8.84
N CYS A 89 -9.19 -20.26 -8.17
CA CYS A 89 -9.13 -20.35 -6.71
C CYS A 89 -9.81 -19.17 -6.01
N TYR A 90 -9.72 -17.98 -6.59
CA TYR A 90 -10.39 -16.77 -6.08
C TYR A 90 -11.91 -16.86 -6.29
N LYS A 91 -12.35 -17.26 -7.49
CA LYS A 91 -13.77 -17.51 -7.77
C LYS A 91 -14.37 -18.56 -6.83
N ALA A 92 -13.66 -19.68 -6.63
CA ALA A 92 -14.06 -20.74 -5.70
C ALA A 92 -14.06 -20.30 -4.22
N SER A 93 -13.41 -19.17 -3.89
CA SER A 93 -13.35 -18.60 -2.55
C SER A 93 -14.21 -17.33 -2.43
N ASN A 94 -15.23 -17.18 -3.25
CA ASN A 94 -16.21 -16.09 -3.23
C ASN A 94 -15.59 -14.68 -3.42
N TRP A 95 -14.55 -14.58 -4.25
CA TRP A 95 -14.04 -13.30 -4.70
C TRP A 95 -14.82 -12.83 -5.93
N ILE A 96 -15.04 -11.53 -6.02
CA ILE A 96 -15.79 -10.86 -7.08
C ILE A 96 -14.79 -10.35 -8.12
N GLU A 97 -14.94 -10.75 -9.37
CA GLU A 97 -14.16 -10.21 -10.49
C GLU A 97 -14.75 -8.84 -10.88
N LEU A 98 -13.98 -7.77 -10.74
CA LEU A 98 -14.44 -6.40 -11.03
C LEU A 98 -14.05 -5.90 -12.41
N GLY A 99 -13.14 -6.58 -13.10
CA GLY A 99 -12.67 -6.18 -14.42
C GLY A 99 -11.16 -6.28 -14.58
N LYS A 100 -10.63 -5.51 -15.53
CA LYS A 100 -9.22 -5.53 -15.88
C LYS A 100 -8.54 -4.21 -15.51
N THR A 101 -7.28 -4.28 -15.10
CA THR A 101 -6.44 -3.10 -14.94
C THR A 101 -5.99 -2.56 -16.30
N LYS A 102 -5.58 -1.30 -16.34
CA LYS A 102 -5.09 -0.64 -17.57
C LYS A 102 -3.69 -1.11 -18.00
N GLY A 103 -3.04 -2.03 -17.26
CA GLY A 103 -1.70 -2.53 -17.59
C GLY A 103 -0.59 -1.51 -17.34
N PHE A 104 -0.69 -0.72 -16.29
CA PHE A 104 0.38 0.16 -15.84
C PHE A 104 1.11 -0.46 -14.64
N GLU A 105 2.43 -0.38 -14.65
CA GLU A 105 3.29 -0.72 -13.53
C GLU A 105 3.98 0.54 -13.02
N ARG A 106 4.20 0.60 -11.71
CA ARG A 106 4.93 1.70 -11.10
C ARG A 106 6.42 1.46 -11.28
N SER A 107 7.07 2.23 -12.13
CA SER A 107 8.52 2.15 -12.38
C SER A 107 9.34 3.06 -11.47
N GLY A 108 8.71 3.98 -10.74
CA GLY A 108 9.35 4.92 -9.82
C GLY A 108 8.35 5.62 -8.91
N VAL A 109 8.78 6.68 -8.23
CA VAL A 109 7.96 7.35 -7.20
C VAL A 109 6.69 7.97 -7.79
N ASP A 110 6.69 8.45 -9.03
CA ASP A 110 5.51 8.99 -9.72
C ASP A 110 5.43 8.61 -11.20
N PHE A 111 6.25 7.65 -11.63
CA PHE A 111 6.25 7.19 -13.00
C PHE A 111 5.49 5.87 -13.13
N TYR A 112 4.53 5.85 -14.05
CA TYR A 112 3.80 4.65 -14.45
C TYR A 112 4.16 4.34 -15.90
N GLU A 113 4.73 3.17 -16.12
CA GLU A 113 4.99 2.66 -17.47
C GLU A 113 3.87 1.72 -17.89
N ALA A 114 3.39 1.89 -19.12
CA ALA A 114 2.46 0.96 -19.71
C ALA A 114 3.24 -0.31 -20.12
N HIS A 115 2.89 -1.43 -19.50
CA HIS A 115 3.51 -2.73 -19.86
C HIS A 115 2.57 -3.62 -20.69
N ASP A 116 1.42 -3.09 -21.13
CA ASP A 116 0.40 -3.75 -21.98
C ASP A 116 -0.05 -5.14 -21.49
N LYS A 117 0.13 -5.45 -20.22
CA LYS A 117 -0.30 -6.69 -19.58
C LYS A 117 -1.41 -6.43 -18.57
N PRO A 118 -2.66 -6.29 -19.01
CA PRO A 118 -3.78 -6.08 -18.11
C PRO A 118 -3.94 -7.29 -17.18
N LYS A 119 -4.24 -7.03 -15.90
CA LYS A 119 -4.52 -8.07 -14.90
C LYS A 119 -6.00 -8.04 -14.55
N ARG A 120 -6.59 -9.20 -14.27
CA ARG A 120 -7.93 -9.25 -13.67
C ARG A 120 -7.85 -8.82 -12.21
N LEU A 121 -8.76 -7.95 -11.81
CA LEU A 121 -8.91 -7.54 -10.44
C LEU A 121 -10.03 -8.35 -9.78
N PHE A 122 -9.69 -9.01 -8.69
CA PHE A 122 -10.65 -9.64 -7.80
C PHE A 122 -10.67 -8.92 -6.48
N VAL A 123 -11.87 -8.75 -5.91
CA VAL A 123 -12.07 -8.15 -4.60
C VAL A 123 -12.98 -9.05 -3.77
N ARG A 124 -12.76 -9.09 -2.47
CA ARG A 124 -13.62 -9.80 -1.55
C ARG A 124 -13.87 -8.97 -0.29
N PRO A 125 -15.13 -8.72 0.07
CA PRO A 125 -15.50 -8.25 1.39
C PRO A 125 -15.14 -9.31 2.45
N LEU A 126 -14.55 -8.88 3.56
CA LEU A 126 -14.23 -9.76 4.70
C LEU A 126 -15.42 -9.93 5.65
N ARG A 127 -16.38 -9.02 5.55
CA ARG A 127 -17.62 -9.02 6.34
C ARG A 127 -18.79 -8.54 5.49
N SER A 128 -20.00 -8.86 5.89
CA SER A 128 -21.22 -8.57 5.10
C SER A 128 -21.51 -7.09 4.97
N ASP A 129 -21.19 -6.29 5.98
CA ASP A 129 -21.40 -4.84 6.04
C ASP A 129 -20.18 -4.01 5.55
N ALA A 130 -19.15 -4.66 5.01
CA ALA A 130 -17.91 -3.99 4.60
C ALA A 130 -18.12 -2.83 3.62
N LEU A 131 -19.02 -3.01 2.64
CA LEU A 131 -19.31 -1.97 1.64
C LEU A 131 -20.15 -0.83 2.21
N GLU A 132 -21.04 -1.13 3.14
CA GLU A 132 -21.82 -0.12 3.84
C GLU A 132 -20.89 0.75 4.70
N LEU A 133 -20.04 0.13 5.50
CA LEU A 133 -19.04 0.82 6.31
C LEU A 133 -18.12 1.70 5.47
N ILE A 134 -17.55 1.16 4.41
CA ILE A 134 -16.54 1.90 3.63
C ILE A 134 -17.12 3.11 2.88
N ARG A 135 -18.45 3.10 2.62
CA ARG A 135 -19.21 4.19 1.97
C ARG A 135 -19.83 5.16 2.96
N ALA A 136 -19.99 4.77 4.23
CA ALA A 136 -20.70 5.56 5.21
C ALA A 136 -20.13 6.99 5.29
N GLU A 137 -20.96 7.97 5.53
CA GLU A 137 -20.50 9.36 5.72
C GLU A 137 -19.59 9.46 6.94
N SER A 138 -19.98 8.80 8.02
CA SER A 138 -19.17 8.64 9.24
C SER A 138 -19.08 7.16 9.61
N LEU A 139 -17.93 6.74 10.12
CA LEU A 139 -17.72 5.36 10.55
C LEU A 139 -18.17 5.18 12.01
N PRO A 140 -18.82 4.06 12.35
CA PRO A 140 -19.04 3.68 13.74
C PRO A 140 -17.75 3.16 14.39
N GLU A 141 -17.71 3.13 15.73
CA GLU A 141 -16.63 2.44 16.43
C GLU A 141 -16.69 0.91 16.19
N PRO A 142 -15.54 0.25 16.12
CA PRO A 142 -14.18 0.77 16.32
C PRO A 142 -13.51 1.35 15.05
N TRP A 143 -14.21 1.49 13.94
CA TRP A 143 -13.66 1.94 12.66
C TRP A 143 -13.36 3.44 12.66
N ALA A 144 -14.17 4.23 13.35
CA ALA A 144 -13.99 5.68 13.45
C ALA A 144 -12.62 6.05 14.06
N SER A 145 -12.24 5.39 15.13
CA SER A 145 -10.94 5.59 15.78
C SER A 145 -9.73 5.15 14.95
N GLN A 146 -9.96 4.29 13.95
CA GLN A 146 -8.94 3.79 13.05
C GLN A 146 -8.91 4.53 11.71
N GLU A 147 -9.91 5.36 11.40
CA GLU A 147 -9.95 6.15 10.17
C GLU A 147 -8.82 7.18 10.16
N ARG A 148 -8.09 7.26 9.05
CA ARG A 148 -7.01 8.24 8.91
C ARG A 148 -7.58 9.58 8.51
N SER A 149 -7.23 10.64 9.25
CA SER A 149 -7.52 12.02 8.82
C SER A 149 -6.50 12.42 7.74
N PHE A 150 -6.88 12.27 6.48
CA PHE A 150 -6.09 12.85 5.40
C PHE A 150 -6.63 14.26 5.10
N HIS A 151 -5.97 15.27 5.62
CA HIS A 151 -6.24 16.64 5.22
C HIS A 151 -5.45 16.93 3.94
N PRO A 152 -6.11 17.27 2.79
CA PRO A 152 -5.42 17.79 1.64
C PRO A 152 -4.82 19.15 2.05
N GLY A 153 -3.53 19.18 2.25
CA GLY A 153 -2.81 20.34 2.82
C GLY A 153 -2.07 20.04 4.12
N CYS A 154 -2.15 18.83 4.66
CA CYS A 154 -1.17 18.34 5.61
C CYS A 154 0.12 17.96 4.85
N THR A 155 0.72 18.93 4.15
CA THR A 155 2.15 19.12 4.24
C THR A 155 2.42 19.08 5.74
N ARG A 156 3.15 18.07 6.23
CA ARG A 156 3.69 18.08 7.60
C ARG A 156 4.16 19.49 7.83
N THR A 157 3.58 20.13 8.82
CA THR A 157 3.75 21.56 8.97
C THR A 157 5.24 21.86 9.09
N VAL A 158 5.68 22.96 8.50
CA VAL A 158 7.05 23.47 8.58
C VAL A 158 7.70 23.33 9.98
N PRO A 159 6.95 23.40 11.11
CA PRO A 159 7.44 23.06 12.44
C PRO A 159 7.99 21.65 12.62
N GLU A 160 7.36 20.60 12.05
CA GLU A 160 7.83 19.21 12.21
C GLU A 160 9.12 18.93 11.44
N LEU A 161 9.28 19.55 10.27
CA LEU A 161 10.53 19.49 9.50
C LEU A 161 11.65 20.26 10.20
N ARG A 162 11.36 21.40 10.83
CA ARG A 162 12.33 22.11 11.68
C ARG A 162 12.79 21.26 12.84
N THR A 163 11.86 20.59 13.53
CA THR A 163 12.20 19.69 14.63
C THR A 163 13.09 18.52 14.19
N LEU A 164 12.85 17.96 13.00
CA LEU A 164 13.68 16.90 12.45
C LEU A 164 15.11 17.40 12.13
N PHE A 165 15.22 18.57 11.50
CA PHE A 165 16.48 19.21 11.20
C PHE A 165 17.28 19.54 12.47
N GLU A 166 16.63 20.11 13.48
CA GLU A 166 17.23 20.41 14.78
C GLU A 166 17.77 19.15 15.46
N ARG A 167 17.01 18.04 15.42
CA ARG A 167 17.46 16.74 15.94
C ARG A 167 18.68 16.22 15.18
N PHE A 168 18.70 16.35 13.86
CA PHE A 168 19.86 15.93 13.08
C PHE A 168 21.08 16.84 13.28
N GLN A 169 20.89 18.13 13.58
CA GLN A 169 21.97 19.05 13.94
C GLN A 169 22.62 18.69 15.28
N SER A 170 21.88 18.08 16.21
CA SER A 170 22.42 17.67 17.51
C SER A 170 23.29 16.42 17.43
N LEU A 171 23.31 15.71 16.30
CA LEU A 171 24.15 14.53 16.12
C LEU A 171 25.60 14.91 15.87
N SER A 172 26.51 14.22 16.56
CA SER A 172 27.94 14.41 16.32
C SER A 172 28.34 13.88 14.94
N ASP A 173 29.07 14.69 14.18
CA ASP A 173 29.52 14.29 12.84
C ASP A 173 30.81 13.44 12.94
N PRO A 174 30.73 12.13 12.63
CA PRO A 174 31.85 11.20 12.72
C PRO A 174 32.86 11.39 11.58
N ARG A 175 32.55 12.21 10.57
CA ARG A 175 33.44 12.42 9.42
C ARG A 175 34.63 13.30 9.80
N GLY A 176 35.82 12.99 9.27
CA GLY A 176 37.00 13.83 9.39
C GLY A 176 36.80 15.20 8.69
N ARG A 177 37.63 16.20 9.05
CA ARG A 177 37.56 17.59 8.51
C ARG A 177 37.53 17.65 6.99
N LYS A 178 38.26 16.80 6.29
CA LYS A 178 38.31 16.76 4.81
C LYS A 178 36.99 16.26 4.17
N GLY A 179 36.14 15.55 4.92
CA GLY A 179 34.84 15.02 4.41
C GLY A 179 33.64 15.89 4.73
N ARG A 180 33.81 17.07 5.35
CA ARG A 180 32.72 17.93 5.83
C ARG A 180 32.41 19.07 4.87
N ARG A 181 32.14 18.77 3.59
CA ARG A 181 31.73 19.81 2.64
C ARG A 181 30.37 20.42 2.97
N TYR A 182 29.46 19.57 3.49
CA TYR A 182 28.12 19.97 3.93
C TYR A 182 27.88 19.50 5.38
N PRO A 183 27.15 20.26 6.21
CA PRO A 183 26.76 19.84 7.56
C PRO A 183 25.99 18.51 7.53
N MET A 184 26.30 17.61 8.47
CA MET A 184 25.65 16.30 8.51
C MET A 184 24.15 16.40 8.70
N GLY A 185 23.68 17.37 9.51
CA GLY A 185 22.25 17.63 9.70
C GLY A 185 21.53 17.94 8.41
N CYS A 186 22.14 18.73 7.50
CA CYS A 186 21.56 19.01 6.18
C CYS A 186 21.47 17.74 5.33
N LEU A 187 22.54 16.94 5.26
CA LEU A 187 22.55 15.70 4.48
C LEU A 187 21.51 14.71 4.99
N LEU A 188 21.39 14.54 6.29
CA LEU A 188 20.40 13.65 6.91
C LEU A 188 18.97 14.15 6.69
N THR A 189 18.74 15.45 6.74
CA THR A 189 17.43 16.03 6.46
C THR A 189 17.00 15.81 5.01
N ILE A 190 17.90 16.07 4.05
CA ILE A 190 17.64 15.82 2.63
C ILE A 190 17.37 14.34 2.38
N ALA A 191 18.20 13.45 2.96
CA ALA A 191 18.00 12.01 2.84
C ALA A 191 16.64 11.57 3.43
N ALA A 192 16.26 12.09 4.60
CA ALA A 192 14.99 11.80 5.21
C ALA A 192 13.80 12.32 4.36
N CYS A 193 13.91 13.54 3.81
CA CYS A 193 12.90 14.08 2.89
C CYS A 193 12.77 13.24 1.62
N ALA A 194 13.88 12.82 1.03
CA ALA A 194 13.90 11.95 -0.13
C ALA A 194 13.21 10.60 0.14
N VAL A 195 13.56 9.95 1.25
CA VAL A 195 12.93 8.69 1.68
C VAL A 195 11.44 8.86 1.96
N LEU A 196 11.04 9.95 2.60
CA LEU A 196 9.63 10.28 2.85
C LEU A 196 8.86 10.57 1.55
N ALA A 197 9.55 11.11 0.54
CA ALA A 197 9.03 11.27 -0.82
C ALA A 197 8.99 9.95 -1.62
N GLY A 198 9.50 8.85 -1.02
CA GLY A 198 9.45 7.51 -1.59
C GLY A 198 10.67 7.12 -2.43
N THR A 199 11.77 7.89 -2.39
CA THR A 199 13.01 7.50 -3.08
C THR A 199 13.69 6.33 -2.37
N GLN A 200 14.30 5.43 -3.15
CA GLN A 200 15.02 4.27 -2.62
C GLN A 200 16.42 4.22 -3.24
N GLY A 201 17.42 4.08 -2.39
CA GLY A 201 18.82 3.99 -2.80
C GLY A 201 19.55 5.34 -2.84
N TYR A 202 20.87 5.29 -2.75
CA TYR A 202 21.72 6.47 -2.61
C TYR A 202 21.71 7.36 -3.87
N GLU A 203 21.66 6.76 -5.05
CA GLU A 203 21.61 7.50 -6.33
C GLU A 203 20.34 8.32 -6.46
N ALA A 204 19.17 7.73 -6.15
CA ALA A 204 17.89 8.44 -6.19
C ALA A 204 17.81 9.55 -5.12
N ILE A 205 18.44 9.38 -3.95
CA ILE A 205 18.55 10.43 -2.93
C ILE A 205 19.44 11.58 -3.43
N ALA A 206 20.54 11.28 -4.13
CA ALA A 206 21.42 12.29 -4.70
C ALA A 206 20.72 13.07 -5.83
N ASP A 207 19.96 12.38 -6.65
CA ASP A 207 19.14 13.00 -7.72
C ASP A 207 18.06 13.90 -7.13
N PHE A 208 17.33 13.45 -6.10
CA PHE A 208 16.38 14.27 -5.35
C PHE A 208 17.04 15.55 -4.80
N ALA A 209 18.24 15.44 -4.25
CA ALA A 209 18.97 16.57 -3.72
C ALA A 209 19.36 17.60 -4.79
N SER A 210 19.66 17.16 -6.03
CA SER A 210 20.02 18.02 -7.15
C SER A 210 18.86 18.89 -7.63
N HIS A 211 17.61 18.50 -7.38
CA HIS A 211 16.41 19.24 -7.73
C HIS A 211 15.95 20.23 -6.65
N LEU A 212 16.64 20.30 -5.51
CA LEU A 212 16.33 21.24 -4.42
C LEU A 212 17.07 22.58 -4.55
N THR A 213 17.94 22.74 -5.55
CA THR A 213 18.68 23.96 -5.87
C THR A 213 18.10 24.63 -7.08
#